data_aac2ef6a434791da98027b9f60f08fb2
#
_entry.id   aac2ef6a434791da98027b9f60f08fb2
#
_cell.length_a   1.000
_cell.length_b   1.000
_cell.length_c   1.000
_cell.angle_alpha   90.00
_cell.angle_beta   90.00
_cell.angle_gamma   90.00
#
_symmetry.space_group_name_H-M   'P 1'
#
loop_
_entity.id
_entity.type
_entity.pdbx_description
1 polymer ?
#
loop_
_entity_poly.entity_id
_entity_poly.type
_entity_poly.pdbx_seq_one_letter_code
_entity_poly.pdbx_strand_id
1 'polypeptide(L)'
;MKIRCCTNLGVSFFYLFIFCTVVSLPFLGGRTAYAQSSLESDVDNARIIEMTHKGLGDDVIIARINASPTKFELSDDDLAKLKKEGVSDAVVAAMIQSTQLSVAKVKIDGNPVSLRVIGEQKVGGRLGHEVTFGIKSVKNKAYLQGQHASVIVSRNPVIEIELPANESIDNYIVVEMDDKGDRREIEMGSVGGTVGEKVGIRSDRIARTSAAPLGGRRYRITSVRELKKGEYILYSVGSADFPHGIYGQGYDFSVQ
;
A
#
# COMPACT_ATOMS: atom_id res chain seq x y z
N MET A 1 -69.17 21.89 9.09
CA MET A 1 -69.74 22.11 10.44
C MET A 1 -68.56 22.61 11.26
N LYS A 2 -68.37 23.92 11.33
CA LYS A 2 -68.66 24.83 12.47
C LYS A 2 -67.95 24.30 13.74
N ILE A 3 -67.14 25.01 14.48
CA ILE A 3 -66.99 26.45 14.75
C ILE A 3 -65.81 26.62 15.72
N ARG A 4 -64.97 27.63 15.53
CA ARG A 4 -64.53 28.72 16.43
C ARG A 4 -63.74 28.34 17.68
N CYS A 5 -62.58 28.92 17.87
CA CYS A 5 -62.28 30.33 18.20
C CYS A 5 -62.22 30.58 19.70
N CYS A 6 -61.17 31.12 20.16
CA CYS A 6 -61.02 32.39 20.95
C CYS A 6 -59.84 32.22 21.88
N THR A 7 -58.79 32.98 21.66
CA THR A 7 -58.48 34.33 22.16
C THR A 7 -58.15 34.43 23.66
N ASN A 8 -56.98 34.85 23.89
CA ASN A 8 -56.58 36.13 24.52
C ASN A 8 -56.09 36.13 25.97
N LEU A 9 -55.04 36.91 26.09
CA LEU A 9 -54.68 37.89 27.10
C LEU A 9 -54.16 37.33 28.44
N GLY A 10 -52.99 37.70 28.75
CA GLY A 10 -52.67 38.83 29.58
C GLY A 10 -51.50 38.60 30.53
N VAL A 11 -50.43 39.29 30.27
CA VAL A 11 -49.75 40.21 31.17
C VAL A 11 -49.43 39.71 32.57
N SER A 12 -48.17 39.60 32.91
CA SER A 12 -47.52 40.58 33.82
C SER A 12 -46.28 40.01 34.51
N PHE A 13 -45.22 40.67 34.29
CA PHE A 13 -44.11 40.96 35.17
C PHE A 13 -44.11 40.31 36.58
N PHE A 14 -43.06 39.54 36.85
CA PHE A 14 -42.36 39.69 38.13
C PHE A 14 -40.90 39.27 37.96
N TYR A 15 -40.01 40.26 38.11
CA TYR A 15 -38.58 40.11 38.31
C TYR A 15 -38.35 39.41 39.65
N LEU A 16 -37.66 38.28 39.64
CA LEU A 16 -37.01 37.77 40.84
C LEU A 16 -35.55 37.48 40.52
N PHE A 17 -34.71 38.40 40.93
CA PHE A 17 -33.26 38.26 40.99
C PHE A 17 -32.93 37.14 42.00
N ILE A 18 -32.51 35.98 41.51
CA ILE A 18 -31.80 35.03 42.34
C ILE A 18 -30.33 35.09 41.93
N PHE A 19 -29.56 35.71 42.81
CA PHE A 19 -28.10 35.65 42.81
C PHE A 19 -27.69 34.20 43.05
N CYS A 20 -27.30 33.50 41.97
CA CYS A 20 -26.65 32.20 42.09
C CYS A 20 -25.14 32.45 41.98
N THR A 21 -24.49 32.45 43.14
CA THR A 21 -23.03 32.47 43.27
C THR A 21 -22.46 31.25 42.56
N VAL A 22 -21.87 31.48 41.39
CA VAL A 22 -21.09 30.46 40.67
C VAL A 22 -19.78 30.27 41.45
N VAL A 23 -19.72 29.23 42.25
CA VAL A 23 -18.48 28.68 42.79
C VAL A 23 -17.69 28.11 41.59
N SER A 24 -16.72 28.87 41.13
CA SER A 24 -15.74 28.42 40.17
C SER A 24 -14.82 27.38 40.81
N LEU A 25 -15.15 26.10 40.65
CA LEU A 25 -14.18 25.03 40.85
C LEU A 25 -13.14 25.08 39.69
N PRO A 26 -11.85 25.12 40.01
CA PRO A 26 -10.83 24.94 38.98
C PRO A 26 -10.92 23.50 38.46
N PHE A 27 -11.41 23.36 37.23
CA PHE A 27 -11.32 22.12 36.48
C PHE A 27 -9.83 21.88 36.22
N LEU A 28 -9.21 21.08 37.09
CA LEU A 28 -7.92 20.45 36.79
C LEU A 28 -8.12 19.52 35.59
N GLY A 29 -8.10 20.14 34.41
CA GLY A 29 -8.02 19.44 33.17
C GLY A 29 -6.72 18.65 33.15
N GLY A 30 -6.80 17.38 33.54
CA GLY A 30 -5.76 16.41 33.22
C GLY A 30 -5.61 16.40 31.73
N ARG A 31 -4.59 17.08 31.20
CA ARG A 31 -4.06 16.82 29.89
C ARG A 31 -3.56 15.38 29.91
N THR A 32 -4.40 14.46 29.50
CA THR A 32 -3.91 13.19 28.98
C THR A 32 -3.05 13.57 27.78
N ALA A 33 -1.76 13.66 28.01
CA ALA A 33 -0.79 13.63 26.96
C ALA A 33 -1.04 12.29 26.24
N TYR A 34 -1.81 12.35 25.14
CA TYR A 34 -1.70 11.32 24.12
C TYR A 34 -0.23 11.38 23.70
N ALA A 35 0.51 10.37 24.15
CA ALA A 35 1.82 10.10 23.59
C ALA A 35 1.60 10.08 22.07
N GLN A 36 2.03 11.15 21.39
CA GLN A 36 2.23 11.10 19.96
C GLN A 36 3.11 9.89 19.76
N SER A 37 2.55 8.82 19.18
CA SER A 37 3.35 7.78 18.59
C SER A 37 4.28 8.53 17.65
N SER A 38 5.54 8.64 18.03
CA SER A 38 6.60 9.11 17.17
C SER A 38 6.41 8.33 15.87
N LEU A 39 6.12 9.04 14.78
CA LEU A 39 6.24 8.52 13.43
C LEU A 39 7.53 7.72 13.43
N GLU A 40 7.41 6.41 13.31
CA GLU A 40 8.53 5.49 13.37
C GLU A 40 9.39 5.82 12.16
N SER A 41 10.41 6.65 12.40
CA SER A 41 11.33 7.08 11.37
C SER A 41 12.07 5.85 10.84
N ASP A 42 12.24 5.78 9.52
CA ASP A 42 13.04 4.76 8.87
C ASP A 42 14.37 4.60 9.61
N VAL A 43 14.80 3.36 9.76
CA VAL A 43 16.13 3.07 10.36
C VAL A 43 17.18 3.25 9.27
N ASP A 44 18.01 4.27 9.45
CA ASP A 44 19.12 4.62 8.57
C ASP A 44 20.48 4.33 9.22
N ASN A 45 21.58 4.59 8.50
CA ASN A 45 22.94 4.39 9.00
C ASN A 45 23.22 5.21 10.27
N ALA A 46 22.70 6.45 10.34
CA ALA A 46 22.90 7.32 11.48
C ALA A 46 22.23 6.75 12.74
N ARG A 47 21.04 6.17 12.57
CA ARG A 47 20.31 5.54 13.66
C ARG A 47 21.00 4.27 14.18
N ILE A 48 21.62 3.48 13.30
CA ILE A 48 22.41 2.32 13.70
C ILE A 48 23.62 2.75 14.54
N ILE A 49 24.36 3.75 14.07
CA ILE A 49 25.51 4.31 14.80
C ILE A 49 25.07 4.82 16.18
N GLU A 50 23.98 5.56 16.25
CA GLU A 50 23.43 6.06 17.52
C GLU A 50 23.10 4.93 18.49
N MET A 51 22.44 3.85 18.02
CA MET A 51 22.12 2.69 18.85
C MET A 51 23.39 1.99 19.35
N THR A 52 24.41 1.85 18.50
CA THR A 52 25.71 1.29 18.86
C THR A 52 26.40 2.12 19.94
N HIS A 53 26.45 3.45 19.79
CA HIS A 53 27.05 4.37 20.78
C HIS A 53 26.28 4.40 22.10
N LYS A 54 24.98 4.13 22.08
CA LYS A 54 24.16 3.96 23.30
C LYS A 54 24.38 2.61 23.98
N GLY A 55 25.24 1.75 23.45
CA GLY A 55 25.56 0.45 24.02
C GLY A 55 24.46 -0.60 23.91
N LEU A 56 23.52 -0.46 22.94
CA LEU A 56 22.55 -1.52 22.66
C LEU A 56 23.29 -2.76 22.12
N GLY A 57 22.88 -3.92 22.61
CA GLY A 57 23.43 -5.19 22.12
C GLY A 57 23.04 -5.46 20.66
N ASP A 58 23.88 -6.20 19.94
CA ASP A 58 23.70 -6.55 18.53
C ASP A 58 22.33 -7.17 18.26
N ASP A 59 21.87 -8.09 19.12
CA ASP A 59 20.56 -8.74 18.96
C ASP A 59 19.40 -7.75 18.98
N VAL A 60 19.49 -6.69 19.80
CA VAL A 60 18.48 -5.64 19.88
C VAL A 60 18.48 -4.79 18.61
N ILE A 61 19.69 -4.43 18.12
CA ILE A 61 19.84 -3.65 16.90
C ILE A 61 19.34 -4.46 15.70
N ILE A 62 19.69 -5.73 15.59
CA ILE A 62 19.24 -6.64 14.53
C ILE A 62 17.72 -6.81 14.58
N ALA A 63 17.14 -7.00 15.78
CA ALA A 63 15.69 -7.08 15.94
C ALA A 63 15.00 -5.79 15.46
N ARG A 64 15.60 -4.62 15.73
CA ARG A 64 15.07 -3.32 15.27
C ARG A 64 15.16 -3.18 13.74
N ILE A 65 16.28 -3.57 13.12
CA ILE A 65 16.43 -3.62 11.66
C ILE A 65 15.33 -4.46 11.03
N ASN A 66 15.06 -5.65 11.60
CA ASN A 66 14.08 -6.58 11.06
C ASN A 66 12.61 -6.15 11.28
N ALA A 67 12.36 -5.28 12.26
CA ALA A 67 11.02 -4.85 12.65
C ALA A 67 10.58 -3.51 12.03
N SER A 68 11.52 -2.74 11.44
CA SER A 68 11.28 -1.38 10.99
C SER A 68 11.55 -1.20 9.51
N PRO A 69 10.95 -0.19 8.86
CA PRO A 69 11.39 0.27 7.56
C PRO A 69 12.86 0.71 7.63
N THR A 70 13.65 0.33 6.63
CA THR A 70 15.08 0.61 6.59
C THR A 70 15.46 1.37 5.34
N LYS A 71 16.40 2.31 5.48
CA LYS A 71 16.96 3.10 4.38
C LYS A 71 18.48 3.19 4.56
N PHE A 72 19.17 2.11 4.18
CA PHE A 72 20.61 2.02 4.35
C PHE A 72 21.38 2.39 3.09
N GLU A 73 22.44 3.18 3.27
CA GLU A 73 23.49 3.40 2.30
C GLU A 73 24.66 2.47 2.63
N LEU A 74 25.02 1.58 1.71
CA LEU A 74 25.97 0.49 1.94
C LEU A 74 27.06 0.45 0.85
N SER A 75 27.52 1.63 0.41
CA SER A 75 28.73 1.72 -0.39
C SER A 75 29.95 1.28 0.43
N ASP A 76 31.06 0.99 -0.23
CA ASP A 76 32.32 0.58 0.45
C ASP A 76 32.76 1.64 1.48
N ASP A 77 32.60 2.93 1.17
CA ASP A 77 32.89 4.04 2.08
C ASP A 77 31.93 4.07 3.28
N ASP A 78 30.65 3.80 3.07
CA ASP A 78 29.65 3.74 4.16
C ASP A 78 29.94 2.56 5.08
N LEU A 79 30.26 1.40 4.52
CA LEU A 79 30.65 0.23 5.30
C LEU A 79 31.89 0.49 6.14
N ALA A 80 32.91 1.14 5.56
CA ALA A 80 34.13 1.54 6.29
C ALA A 80 33.79 2.52 7.43
N LYS A 81 32.88 3.47 7.20
CA LYS A 81 32.39 4.41 8.22
C LYS A 81 31.69 3.69 9.35
N LEU A 82 30.72 2.79 9.05
CA LEU A 82 30.03 2.00 10.04
C LEU A 82 31.00 1.21 10.94
N LYS A 83 32.01 0.59 10.34
CA LYS A 83 33.07 -0.13 11.08
C LYS A 83 33.88 0.78 11.99
N LYS A 84 34.23 1.97 11.51
CA LYS A 84 34.98 2.99 12.30
C LYS A 84 34.16 3.47 13.50
N GLU A 85 32.83 3.58 13.36
CA GLU A 85 31.91 3.96 14.43
C GLU A 85 31.56 2.80 15.40
N GLY A 86 32.24 1.64 15.24
CA GLY A 86 32.12 0.51 16.16
C GLY A 86 30.94 -0.43 15.88
N VAL A 87 30.27 -0.30 14.74
CA VAL A 87 29.18 -1.22 14.37
C VAL A 87 29.76 -2.60 14.12
N SER A 88 29.17 -3.63 14.72
CA SER A 88 29.63 -5.02 14.62
C SER A 88 29.37 -5.62 13.23
N ASP A 89 30.14 -6.65 12.87
CA ASP A 89 29.95 -7.37 11.60
C ASP A 89 28.58 -8.02 11.52
N ALA A 90 28.03 -8.48 12.64
CA ALA A 90 26.70 -9.08 12.69
C ALA A 90 25.60 -8.06 12.33
N VAL A 91 25.71 -6.83 12.86
CA VAL A 91 24.77 -5.74 12.55
C VAL A 91 24.93 -5.30 11.10
N VAL A 92 26.15 -5.13 10.60
CA VAL A 92 26.41 -4.79 9.18
C VAL A 92 25.84 -5.88 8.25
N ALA A 93 26.05 -7.15 8.57
CA ALA A 93 25.45 -8.25 7.80
C ALA A 93 23.92 -8.20 7.78
N ALA A 94 23.28 -7.88 8.91
CA ALA A 94 21.83 -7.70 8.98
C ALA A 94 21.35 -6.49 8.15
N MET A 95 22.10 -5.39 8.13
CA MET A 95 21.83 -4.24 7.27
C MET A 95 21.89 -4.62 5.78
N ILE A 96 22.92 -5.33 5.36
CA ILE A 96 23.05 -5.84 3.98
C ILE A 96 21.89 -6.79 3.65
N GLN A 97 21.56 -7.70 4.56
CA GLN A 97 20.48 -8.65 4.37
C GLN A 97 19.11 -7.95 4.26
N SER A 98 18.87 -6.89 5.04
CA SER A 98 17.63 -6.13 4.98
C SER A 98 17.46 -5.38 3.66
N THR A 99 18.54 -4.93 3.04
CA THR A 99 18.51 -4.30 1.70
C THR A 99 18.33 -5.33 0.58
N GLN A 100 18.84 -6.54 0.74
CA GLN A 100 18.63 -7.64 -0.21
C GLN A 100 17.18 -8.18 -0.17
N LEU A 101 16.46 -7.97 0.93
CA LEU A 101 15.03 -8.26 1.07
C LEU A 101 14.15 -7.10 0.53
N SER A 102 14.69 -6.26 -0.36
CA SER A 102 13.94 -5.14 -0.96
C SER A 102 12.78 -5.58 -1.85
N VAL A 103 12.67 -6.87 -2.13
CA VAL A 103 11.66 -7.47 -3.01
C VAL A 103 10.94 -8.60 -2.27
N ALA A 104 9.61 -8.60 -2.30
CA ALA A 104 8.84 -9.67 -1.71
C ALA A 104 9.13 -11.01 -2.40
N LYS A 105 9.25 -12.08 -1.60
CA LYS A 105 9.37 -13.45 -2.12
C LYS A 105 8.00 -14.09 -2.21
N VAL A 106 7.61 -14.49 -3.41
CA VAL A 106 6.29 -15.06 -3.67
C VAL A 106 6.40 -16.50 -4.15
N LYS A 107 5.56 -17.35 -3.60
CA LYS A 107 5.29 -18.70 -4.08
C LYS A 107 3.80 -18.86 -4.34
N ILE A 108 3.44 -19.49 -5.45
CA ILE A 108 2.04 -19.81 -5.77
C ILE A 108 1.92 -21.31 -5.95
N ASP A 109 1.08 -21.95 -5.15
CA ASP A 109 0.97 -23.40 -5.02
C ASP A 109 2.35 -24.09 -4.83
N GLY A 110 3.22 -23.45 -4.02
CA GLY A 110 4.58 -23.91 -3.72
C GLY A 110 5.64 -23.53 -4.77
N ASN A 111 5.24 -23.09 -5.96
CA ASN A 111 6.16 -22.68 -7.04
C ASN A 111 6.64 -21.25 -6.83
N PRO A 112 7.97 -20.99 -6.85
CA PRO A 112 8.48 -19.63 -6.75
C PRO A 112 8.13 -18.84 -8.01
N VAL A 113 7.70 -17.58 -7.81
CA VAL A 113 7.36 -16.66 -8.89
C VAL A 113 8.30 -15.47 -8.85
N SER A 114 8.86 -15.13 -10.00
CA SER A 114 9.78 -13.99 -10.14
C SER A 114 9.01 -12.69 -10.26
N LEU A 115 9.56 -11.61 -9.68
CA LEU A 115 9.03 -10.28 -9.86
C LEU A 115 9.09 -9.86 -11.33
N ARG A 116 8.00 -9.28 -11.81
CA ARG A 116 7.89 -8.70 -13.15
C ARG A 116 7.70 -7.20 -13.06
N VAL A 117 8.43 -6.48 -13.89
CA VAL A 117 8.23 -5.03 -14.09
C VAL A 117 7.22 -4.86 -15.22
N ILE A 118 6.24 -4.01 -14.98
CA ILE A 118 5.13 -3.75 -15.91
C ILE A 118 5.44 -2.48 -16.69
N GLY A 119 5.47 -2.60 -18.02
CA GLY A 119 5.72 -1.49 -18.92
C GLY A 119 4.46 -0.69 -19.27
N GLU A 120 4.66 0.52 -19.81
CA GLU A 120 3.57 1.36 -20.33
C GLU A 120 3.21 1.00 -21.76
N GLN A 121 1.90 0.98 -22.03
CA GLN A 121 1.38 1.11 -23.38
C GLN A 121 0.26 2.15 -23.42
N LYS A 122 0.51 3.27 -24.08
CA LYS A 122 -0.54 4.24 -24.42
C LYS A 122 -1.37 3.71 -25.59
N VAL A 123 -2.61 3.33 -25.33
CA VAL A 123 -3.55 2.90 -26.37
C VAL A 123 -4.59 4.00 -26.60
N GLY A 124 -4.57 4.54 -27.77
CA GLY A 124 -5.43 5.64 -28.16
C GLY A 124 -4.55 6.77 -28.69
N GLY A 125 -4.37 6.84 -29.99
CA GLY A 125 -3.54 7.87 -30.61
C GLY A 125 -4.21 9.25 -30.48
N ARG A 126 -3.38 10.28 -30.41
CA ARG A 126 -3.74 11.69 -30.48
C ARG A 126 -4.72 11.98 -31.63
N LEU A 127 -4.55 11.34 -32.77
CA LEU A 127 -5.43 11.39 -33.94
C LEU A 127 -6.85 10.89 -33.65
N GLY A 128 -7.02 9.82 -32.87
CA GLY A 128 -8.37 9.32 -32.53
C GLY A 128 -9.13 10.23 -31.57
N HIS A 129 -8.42 10.94 -30.71
CA HIS A 129 -9.00 11.91 -29.79
C HIS A 129 -9.37 13.23 -30.50
N GLU A 130 -8.51 13.71 -31.38
CA GLU A 130 -8.73 14.92 -32.18
C GLU A 130 -9.88 14.76 -33.18
N VAL A 131 -9.94 13.61 -33.88
CA VAL A 131 -11.00 13.32 -34.87
C VAL A 131 -12.37 13.13 -34.21
N THR A 132 -12.43 12.70 -32.93
CA THR A 132 -13.70 12.50 -32.22
C THR A 132 -14.06 13.64 -31.28
N PHE A 133 -13.40 14.79 -31.37
CA PHE A 133 -13.62 15.99 -30.50
C PHE A 133 -13.62 15.64 -29.01
N GLY A 134 -12.75 14.74 -28.57
CA GLY A 134 -12.64 14.35 -27.17
C GLY A 134 -13.70 13.36 -26.67
N ILE A 135 -14.57 12.85 -27.53
CA ILE A 135 -15.63 11.89 -27.12
C ILE A 135 -15.05 10.52 -26.76
N LYS A 136 -13.96 10.10 -27.41
CA LYS A 136 -13.27 8.83 -27.07
C LYS A 136 -12.25 9.03 -25.96
N SER A 137 -12.35 8.23 -24.91
CA SER A 137 -11.34 8.22 -23.85
C SER A 137 -10.04 7.52 -24.32
N VAL A 138 -8.91 8.07 -23.91
CA VAL A 138 -7.59 7.42 -24.03
C VAL A 138 -7.39 6.56 -22.80
N LYS A 139 -7.10 5.28 -23.00
CA LYS A 139 -6.84 4.33 -21.91
C LYS A 139 -5.35 4.22 -21.66
N ASN A 140 -4.97 4.41 -20.40
CA ASN A 140 -3.62 4.09 -19.95
C ASN A 140 -3.58 2.61 -19.58
N LYS A 141 -2.70 1.87 -20.23
CA LYS A 141 -2.55 0.45 -20.00
C LYS A 141 -1.12 0.13 -19.61
N ALA A 142 -1.00 -0.74 -18.64
CA ALA A 142 0.24 -1.40 -18.29
C ALA A 142 0.25 -2.81 -18.90
N TYR A 143 1.40 -3.32 -19.32
CA TYR A 143 1.48 -4.61 -19.98
C TYR A 143 2.69 -5.45 -19.56
N LEU A 144 2.51 -6.77 -19.67
CA LEU A 144 3.57 -7.76 -19.59
C LEU A 144 3.70 -8.47 -20.94
N GLN A 145 4.92 -8.64 -21.42
CA GLN A 145 5.23 -9.42 -22.61
C GLN A 145 4.92 -10.90 -22.39
N GLY A 146 4.47 -11.57 -23.47
CA GLY A 146 4.10 -12.97 -23.49
C GLY A 146 2.62 -13.22 -23.19
N GLN A 147 2.07 -14.22 -23.84
CA GLN A 147 0.66 -14.59 -23.76
C GLN A 147 0.29 -15.17 -22.40
N HIS A 148 1.17 -16.02 -21.84
CA HIS A 148 0.91 -16.72 -20.59
C HIS A 148 2.01 -16.47 -19.57
N ALA A 149 1.65 -16.56 -18.29
CA ALA A 149 2.61 -16.63 -17.21
C ALA A 149 3.30 -18.00 -17.21
N SER A 150 4.52 -18.04 -16.66
CA SER A 150 5.29 -19.28 -16.53
C SER A 150 4.75 -20.23 -15.45
N VAL A 151 4.04 -19.70 -14.48
CA VAL A 151 3.43 -20.46 -13.38
C VAL A 151 1.95 -20.65 -13.69
N ILE A 152 1.53 -21.92 -13.77
CA ILE A 152 0.15 -22.32 -14.05
C ILE A 152 -0.42 -22.96 -12.78
N VAL A 153 -1.61 -22.53 -12.39
CA VAL A 153 -2.26 -22.93 -11.13
C VAL A 153 -3.73 -23.26 -11.35
N SER A 154 -4.33 -23.90 -10.34
CA SER A 154 -5.77 -24.15 -10.29
C SER A 154 -6.57 -22.87 -9.98
N ARG A 155 -7.89 -22.97 -10.02
CA ARG A 155 -8.81 -21.84 -9.76
C ARG A 155 -8.79 -21.33 -8.31
N ASN A 156 -8.23 -22.08 -7.40
CA ASN A 156 -8.10 -21.72 -5.98
C ASN A 156 -6.62 -21.72 -5.57
N PRO A 157 -5.78 -20.83 -6.16
CA PRO A 157 -4.37 -20.83 -5.85
C PRO A 157 -4.11 -20.36 -4.41
N VAL A 158 -3.11 -20.94 -3.79
CA VAL A 158 -2.55 -20.51 -2.51
C VAL A 158 -1.31 -19.69 -2.79
N ILE A 159 -1.36 -18.40 -2.49
CA ILE A 159 -0.23 -17.49 -2.66
C ILE A 159 0.43 -17.29 -1.29
N GLU A 160 1.70 -17.63 -1.17
CA GLU A 160 2.51 -17.35 0.01
C GLU A 160 3.49 -16.24 -0.34
N ILE A 161 3.49 -15.19 0.48
CA ILE A 161 4.33 -14.02 0.31
C ILE A 161 5.12 -13.73 1.58
N GLU A 162 6.42 -13.47 1.42
CA GLU A 162 7.32 -12.97 2.46
C GLU A 162 7.67 -11.52 2.10
N LEU A 163 7.24 -10.59 2.96
CA LEU A 163 7.35 -9.15 2.71
C LEU A 163 8.69 -8.58 3.19
N PRO A 164 9.26 -7.62 2.45
CA PRO A 164 10.35 -6.79 2.94
C PRO A 164 9.92 -5.92 4.14
N ALA A 165 10.89 -5.36 4.87
CA ALA A 165 10.64 -4.65 6.13
C ALA A 165 9.73 -3.44 6.01
N ASN A 166 9.70 -2.81 4.86
CA ASN A 166 9.01 -1.55 4.57
C ASN A 166 7.67 -1.73 3.81
N GLU A 167 7.18 -2.97 3.65
CA GLU A 167 5.96 -3.23 2.91
C GLU A 167 4.85 -3.82 3.78
N SER A 168 3.60 -3.46 3.45
CA SER A 168 2.39 -4.03 4.03
C SER A 168 1.73 -5.02 3.07
N ILE A 169 1.09 -6.05 3.62
CA ILE A 169 0.29 -6.98 2.84
C ILE A 169 -0.88 -6.30 2.12
N ASP A 170 -1.37 -5.19 2.65
CA ASP A 170 -2.46 -4.41 2.07
C ASP A 170 -2.08 -3.74 0.73
N ASN A 171 -0.78 -3.63 0.45
CA ASN A 171 -0.28 -3.13 -0.82
C ASN A 171 -0.36 -4.17 -1.95
N TYR A 172 -0.78 -5.40 -1.67
CA TYR A 172 -0.82 -6.46 -2.66
C TYR A 172 -2.24 -6.84 -3.03
N ILE A 173 -2.57 -6.73 -4.31
CA ILE A 173 -3.88 -7.09 -4.85
C ILE A 173 -3.73 -8.08 -6.01
N VAL A 174 -4.68 -9.00 -6.14
CA VAL A 174 -4.74 -9.93 -7.29
C VAL A 174 -5.59 -9.29 -8.38
N VAL A 175 -5.02 -9.12 -9.56
CA VAL A 175 -5.65 -8.44 -10.71
C VAL A 175 -5.74 -9.39 -11.89
N GLU A 176 -6.93 -9.49 -12.51
CA GLU A 176 -7.15 -10.17 -13.79
C GLU A 176 -6.61 -9.32 -14.92
N MET A 177 -5.80 -9.92 -15.81
CA MET A 177 -5.21 -9.28 -16.98
C MET A 177 -5.98 -9.65 -18.25
N ASP A 178 -6.02 -8.74 -19.20
CA ASP A 178 -6.54 -9.01 -20.55
C ASP A 178 -5.46 -9.69 -21.42
N ASP A 179 -5.72 -10.89 -21.92
CA ASP A 179 -4.89 -11.55 -22.93
C ASP A 179 -5.09 -10.88 -24.30
N LYS A 180 -3.99 -10.50 -24.95
CA LYS A 180 -3.95 -9.91 -26.31
C LYS A 180 -3.21 -10.79 -27.31
N GLY A 181 -2.87 -12.01 -26.94
CA GLY A 181 -2.17 -12.99 -27.75
C GLY A 181 -0.64 -12.88 -27.67
N ASP A 182 -0.07 -11.70 -27.80
CA ASP A 182 1.37 -11.44 -27.68
C ASP A 182 1.79 -10.87 -26.31
N ARG A 183 0.83 -10.36 -25.57
CA ARG A 183 1.01 -9.71 -24.27
C ARG A 183 -0.25 -9.77 -23.42
N ARG A 184 -0.09 -9.44 -22.14
CA ARG A 184 -1.19 -9.30 -21.16
C ARG A 184 -1.25 -7.87 -20.66
N GLU A 185 -2.45 -7.30 -20.58
CA GLU A 185 -2.66 -5.88 -20.29
C GLU A 185 -3.51 -5.67 -19.04
N ILE A 186 -3.21 -4.61 -18.30
CA ILE A 186 -4.04 -4.06 -17.22
C ILE A 186 -4.42 -2.63 -17.57
N GLU A 187 -5.70 -2.28 -17.50
CA GLU A 187 -6.15 -0.90 -17.63
C GLU A 187 -5.91 -0.15 -16.30
N MET A 188 -5.00 0.84 -16.33
CA MET A 188 -4.57 1.63 -15.18
C MET A 188 -5.33 2.95 -15.05
N GLY A 189 -6.26 3.22 -15.96
CA GLY A 189 -7.06 4.43 -15.99
C GLY A 189 -7.45 4.85 -17.39
N SER A 190 -8.25 5.90 -17.48
CA SER A 190 -8.64 6.51 -18.75
C SER A 190 -8.81 8.01 -18.61
N VAL A 191 -8.41 8.75 -19.65
CA VAL A 191 -8.53 10.21 -19.72
C VAL A 191 -9.43 10.60 -20.87
N GLY A 192 -10.36 11.52 -20.65
CA GLY A 192 -11.30 12.02 -21.66
C GLY A 192 -12.60 11.22 -21.77
N GLY A 193 -13.39 11.51 -22.79
CA GLY A 193 -14.75 11.00 -22.95
C GLY A 193 -15.77 11.78 -22.12
N THR A 194 -17.04 11.34 -22.15
CA THR A 194 -18.15 12.00 -21.45
C THR A 194 -18.09 11.86 -19.91
N VAL A 195 -17.23 11.00 -19.38
CA VAL A 195 -17.14 10.65 -17.94
C VAL A 195 -15.93 11.27 -17.24
N GLY A 196 -15.04 11.96 -17.99
CA GLY A 196 -13.84 12.59 -17.44
C GLY A 196 -12.68 11.62 -17.21
N GLU A 197 -11.82 11.92 -16.24
CA GLU A 197 -10.65 11.12 -15.91
C GLU A 197 -10.99 10.04 -14.88
N LYS A 198 -10.53 8.81 -15.13
CA LYS A 198 -10.54 7.70 -14.18
C LYS A 198 -9.11 7.25 -13.95
N VAL A 199 -8.70 7.22 -12.70
CA VAL A 199 -7.36 6.79 -12.29
C VAL A 199 -7.46 5.50 -11.47
N GLY A 200 -6.54 4.57 -11.74
CA GLY A 200 -6.44 3.30 -11.00
C GLY A 200 -6.98 2.08 -11.75
N ILE A 201 -6.71 0.92 -11.17
CA ILE A 201 -7.14 -0.37 -11.70
C ILE A 201 -8.65 -0.51 -11.51
N ARG A 202 -9.34 -1.03 -12.51
CA ARG A 202 -10.78 -1.28 -12.46
C ARG A 202 -11.13 -2.27 -11.34
N SER A 203 -12.08 -1.90 -10.50
CA SER A 203 -12.50 -2.71 -9.34
C SER A 203 -13.09 -4.08 -9.73
N ASP A 204 -13.70 -4.20 -10.92
CA ASP A 204 -14.25 -5.46 -11.45
C ASP A 204 -13.16 -6.44 -11.92
N ARG A 205 -11.90 -5.98 -12.06
CA ARG A 205 -10.74 -6.80 -12.37
C ARG A 205 -9.93 -7.21 -11.15
N ILE A 206 -10.23 -6.64 -9.99
CA ILE A 206 -9.57 -6.99 -8.73
C ILE A 206 -10.29 -8.17 -8.10
N ALA A 207 -9.58 -9.29 -7.93
CA ALA A 207 -10.11 -10.44 -7.21
C ALA A 207 -10.20 -10.13 -5.70
N ARG A 208 -11.29 -10.53 -5.07
CA ARG A 208 -11.41 -10.44 -3.60
C ARG A 208 -10.56 -11.52 -2.97
N THR A 209 -9.63 -11.12 -2.12
CA THR A 209 -8.72 -12.01 -1.44
C THR A 209 -8.80 -11.84 0.08
N SER A 210 -8.32 -12.83 0.80
CA SER A 210 -8.12 -12.80 2.24
C SER A 210 -6.65 -13.12 2.51
N ALA A 211 -6.01 -12.36 3.39
CA ALA A 211 -4.64 -12.58 3.81
C ALA A 211 -4.60 -13.06 5.26
N ALA A 212 -3.94 -14.19 5.50
CA ALA A 212 -3.74 -14.77 6.83
C ALA A 212 -2.25 -14.75 7.18
N PRO A 213 -1.85 -14.26 8.38
CA PRO A 213 -0.45 -14.27 8.79
C PRO A 213 0.03 -15.70 9.05
N LEU A 214 1.25 -16.03 8.62
CA LEU A 214 1.94 -17.31 8.85
C LEU A 214 3.06 -17.20 9.89
N GLY A 215 3.19 -16.01 10.51
CA GLY A 215 4.28 -15.68 11.43
C GLY A 215 5.45 -14.96 10.75
N GLY A 216 6.10 -14.07 11.50
CA GLY A 216 7.07 -13.13 10.94
C GLY A 216 6.36 -12.20 9.93
N ARG A 217 7.02 -12.00 8.79
CA ARG A 217 6.50 -11.16 7.69
C ARG A 217 5.92 -11.99 6.54
N ARG A 218 5.52 -13.22 6.84
CA ARG A 218 4.93 -14.15 5.87
C ARG A 218 3.42 -14.17 5.98
N TYR A 219 2.77 -14.16 4.83
CA TYR A 219 1.32 -14.19 4.71
C TYR A 219 0.90 -15.23 3.67
N ARG A 220 -0.29 -15.77 3.88
CA ARG A 220 -0.99 -16.60 2.90
C ARG A 220 -2.17 -15.84 2.37
N ILE A 221 -2.19 -15.61 1.05
CA ILE A 221 -3.30 -14.97 0.35
C ILE A 221 -4.10 -16.05 -0.36
N THR A 222 -5.41 -16.03 -0.17
CA THR A 222 -6.36 -16.93 -0.85
C THR A 222 -7.48 -16.11 -1.45
N SER A 223 -8.01 -16.55 -2.57
CA SER A 223 -9.18 -15.93 -3.19
C SER A 223 -10.45 -16.29 -2.42
N VAL A 224 -11.34 -15.29 -2.18
CA VAL A 224 -12.64 -15.51 -1.52
C VAL A 224 -13.59 -16.34 -2.40
N ARG A 225 -13.39 -16.28 -3.71
CA ARG A 225 -14.13 -17.07 -4.71
C ARG A 225 -13.14 -17.67 -5.69
N GLU A 226 -13.51 -18.76 -6.34
CA GLU A 226 -12.72 -19.31 -7.43
C GLU A 226 -12.40 -18.26 -8.48
N LEU A 227 -11.14 -18.23 -8.89
CA LEU A 227 -10.70 -17.41 -10.00
C LEU A 227 -11.23 -18.02 -11.32
N LYS A 228 -11.53 -17.15 -12.26
CA LYS A 228 -11.86 -17.62 -13.62
C LYS A 228 -10.58 -18.06 -14.32
N LYS A 229 -10.72 -18.92 -15.32
CA LYS A 229 -9.62 -19.23 -16.24
C LYS A 229 -9.14 -17.93 -16.89
N GLY A 230 -7.83 -17.68 -16.86
CA GLY A 230 -7.24 -16.45 -17.39
C GLY A 230 -5.88 -16.13 -16.80
N GLU A 231 -5.38 -14.95 -17.12
CA GLU A 231 -4.08 -14.43 -16.70
C GLU A 231 -4.26 -13.47 -15.52
N TYR A 232 -3.39 -13.61 -14.54
CA TYR A 232 -3.45 -12.84 -13.30
C TYR A 232 -2.08 -12.32 -12.89
N ILE A 233 -2.09 -11.29 -12.06
CA ILE A 233 -0.90 -10.79 -11.39
C ILE A 233 -1.22 -10.44 -9.94
N LEU A 234 -0.34 -10.84 -9.01
CA LEU A 234 -0.28 -10.27 -7.68
C LEU A 234 0.47 -8.94 -7.81
N TYR A 235 -0.27 -7.86 -7.89
CA TYR A 235 0.22 -6.50 -8.17
C TYR A 235 0.58 -5.79 -6.88
N SER A 236 1.75 -5.15 -6.82
CA SER A 236 2.17 -4.28 -5.73
C SER A 236 1.69 -2.84 -5.99
N VAL A 237 0.72 -2.39 -5.20
CA VAL A 237 0.17 -1.04 -5.27
C VAL A 237 1.23 -0.04 -4.78
N GLY A 238 1.43 1.05 -5.53
CA GLY A 238 2.45 2.06 -5.21
C GLY A 238 3.85 1.75 -5.76
N SER A 239 4.04 0.61 -6.45
CA SER A 239 5.32 0.25 -7.07
C SER A 239 5.56 0.94 -8.43
N ALA A 240 4.67 1.84 -8.85
CA ALA A 240 4.80 2.54 -10.11
C ALA A 240 5.83 3.68 -9.99
N ASP A 241 6.70 3.78 -11.00
CA ASP A 241 7.64 4.87 -11.20
C ASP A 241 7.46 5.42 -12.62
N PHE A 242 6.47 6.29 -12.77
CA PHE A 242 6.07 6.81 -14.07
C PHE A 242 7.17 7.61 -14.80
N PRO A 243 8.02 8.41 -14.12
CA PRO A 243 9.16 9.07 -14.76
C PRO A 243 10.11 8.11 -15.48
N HIS A 244 10.29 6.89 -14.96
CA HIS A 244 11.13 5.86 -15.55
C HIS A 244 10.36 4.83 -16.41
N GLY A 245 9.09 5.09 -16.71
CA GLY A 245 8.24 4.23 -17.54
C GLY A 245 7.84 2.92 -16.87
N ILE A 246 7.92 2.85 -15.55
CA ILE A 246 7.49 1.69 -14.76
C ILE A 246 6.05 1.92 -14.29
N TYR A 247 5.13 1.10 -14.77
CA TYR A 247 3.70 1.17 -14.43
C TYR A 247 3.31 0.24 -13.29
N GLY A 248 4.27 -0.32 -12.62
CA GLY A 248 4.15 -1.14 -11.45
C GLY A 248 4.99 -2.40 -11.50
N GLN A 249 4.89 -3.17 -10.45
CA GLN A 249 5.56 -4.45 -10.30
C GLN A 249 4.58 -5.49 -9.76
N GLY A 250 4.87 -6.76 -10.02
CA GLY A 250 4.04 -7.84 -9.50
C GLY A 250 4.52 -9.22 -9.92
N TYR A 251 3.75 -10.24 -9.56
CA TYR A 251 4.06 -11.67 -9.73
C TYR A 251 2.93 -12.29 -10.52
N ASP A 252 3.22 -12.70 -11.76
CA ASP A 252 2.22 -13.17 -12.71
C ASP A 252 2.02 -14.68 -12.67
N PHE A 253 0.79 -15.12 -12.91
CA PHE A 253 0.40 -16.51 -12.97
C PHE A 253 -0.82 -16.72 -13.88
N SER A 254 -0.95 -17.92 -14.42
CA SER A 254 -2.09 -18.35 -15.25
C SER A 254 -2.99 -19.29 -14.48
N VAL A 255 -4.30 -19.11 -14.57
CA VAL A 255 -5.33 -20.00 -13.99
C VAL A 255 -5.98 -20.84 -15.09
N GLN A 256 -6.03 -22.17 -14.88
CA GLN A 256 -6.62 -23.13 -15.82
C GLN A 256 -7.84 -23.84 -15.28
#